data_ac2e0e1e97fca6bd2ef8c74b711e5dac
#
_entry.id   ac2e0e1e97fca6bd2ef8c74b711e5dac
#
_cell.length_a   1.000
_cell.length_b   1.000
_cell.length_c   1.000
_cell.angle_alpha   90.00
_cell.angle_beta   90.00
_cell.angle_gamma   90.00
#
_symmetry.space_group_name_H-M   'P 1'
#
loop_
_entity.id
_entity.type
_entity.pdbx_description
1 polymer ?
#
loop_
_entity_poly.entity_id
_entity_poly.type
_entity_poly.pdbx_seq_one_letter_code
_entity_poly.pdbx_strand_id
1 'polypeptide(L)'
;KTDNVVYKRLAKFFGKLFIISFAMGVVTGIVQEFHFGMNWSEYSRFMGDIFGAPLALEALTAFFLESVFLGVWIFGEGRLSKKLHCLSIWLVAFGSNLSAFWILVANSFMQHPVGYTIANGRAEMTDFLALVTNPYVVGQYAHTVLSGIVTAGVIVVAVSAYRLLSGQNVETFKT
;
A
#
# COMPACT_ATOMS: atom_id res chain seq x y z
N LYS A 1 -4.40 -24.15 1.89
CA LYS A 1 -4.58 -25.54 2.40
C LYS A 1 -4.51 -26.64 1.31
N THR A 2 -4.46 -26.28 0.06
CA THR A 2 -4.38 -27.24 -1.05
C THR A 2 -2.92 -27.48 -1.40
N ASP A 3 -2.42 -28.70 -1.26
CA ASP A 3 -1.11 -29.14 -1.77
C ASP A 3 -1.11 -29.25 -3.32
N ASN A 4 -1.99 -28.53 -3.98
CA ASN A 4 -2.10 -28.48 -5.42
C ASN A 4 -0.90 -27.73 -6.02
N VAL A 5 -0.16 -28.44 -6.85
CA VAL A 5 1.06 -27.93 -7.52
C VAL A 5 0.76 -26.71 -8.39
N VAL A 6 -0.44 -26.64 -8.99
CA VAL A 6 -0.86 -25.54 -9.84
C VAL A 6 -0.95 -24.24 -9.04
N TYR A 7 -1.63 -24.24 -7.90
CA TYR A 7 -1.72 -23.06 -7.04
C TYR A 7 -0.37 -22.61 -6.48
N LYS A 8 0.54 -23.53 -6.19
CA LYS A 8 1.89 -23.17 -5.77
C LYS A 8 2.68 -22.48 -6.89
N ARG A 9 2.53 -22.95 -8.14
CA ARG A 9 3.16 -22.30 -9.31
C ARG A 9 2.59 -20.91 -9.56
N LEU A 10 1.26 -20.76 -9.49
CA LEU A 10 0.60 -19.45 -9.60
C LEU A 10 1.07 -18.48 -8.51
N ALA A 11 1.08 -18.91 -7.25
CA ALA A 11 1.54 -18.09 -6.13
C ALA A 11 3.00 -17.62 -6.31
N LYS A 12 3.90 -18.51 -6.78
CA LYS A 12 5.29 -18.15 -7.07
C LYS A 12 5.40 -17.19 -8.25
N PHE A 13 4.62 -17.39 -9.29
CA PHE A 13 4.64 -16.52 -10.47
C PHE A 13 4.15 -15.11 -10.14
N PHE A 14 2.94 -14.99 -9.57
CA PHE A 14 2.39 -13.69 -9.20
C PHE A 14 3.15 -13.04 -8.04
N GLY A 15 3.71 -13.84 -7.12
CA GLY A 15 4.59 -13.36 -6.07
C GLY A 15 5.83 -12.65 -6.60
N LYS A 16 6.45 -13.14 -7.69
CA LYS A 16 7.57 -12.44 -8.34
C LYS A 16 7.14 -11.11 -8.95
N LEU A 17 5.99 -11.07 -9.63
CA LEU A 17 5.44 -9.83 -10.17
C LEU A 17 5.13 -8.82 -9.06
N PHE A 18 4.57 -9.30 -7.95
CA PHE A 18 4.33 -8.48 -6.76
C PHE A 18 5.61 -7.88 -6.19
N ILE A 19 6.69 -8.67 -6.02
CA ILE A 19 7.98 -8.17 -5.51
C ILE A 19 8.53 -7.08 -6.43
N ILE A 20 8.49 -7.28 -7.76
CA ILE A 20 8.95 -6.28 -8.72
C ILE A 20 8.14 -5.00 -8.62
N SER A 21 6.81 -5.12 -8.59
CA SER A 21 5.91 -3.97 -8.45
C SER A 21 6.12 -3.24 -7.12
N PHE A 22 6.30 -3.98 -6.04
CA PHE A 22 6.61 -3.42 -4.72
C PHE A 22 7.91 -2.62 -4.74
N ALA A 23 9.01 -3.21 -5.26
CA ALA A 23 10.30 -2.54 -5.35
C ALA A 23 10.22 -1.24 -6.18
N MET A 24 9.52 -1.28 -7.31
CA MET A 24 9.28 -0.07 -8.12
C MET A 24 8.45 0.97 -7.39
N GLY A 25 7.42 0.53 -6.66
CA GLY A 25 6.59 1.40 -5.82
C GLY A 25 7.39 2.11 -4.74
N VAL A 26 8.29 1.39 -4.04
CA VAL A 26 9.17 1.98 -3.03
C VAL A 26 10.10 3.03 -3.64
N VAL A 27 10.75 2.73 -4.77
CA VAL A 27 11.66 3.68 -5.44
C VAL A 27 10.92 4.95 -5.86
N THR A 28 9.77 4.81 -6.50
CA THR A 28 8.97 5.96 -6.94
C THR A 28 8.36 6.74 -5.77
N GLY A 29 7.99 6.05 -4.68
CA GLY A 29 7.52 6.68 -3.44
C GLY A 29 8.59 7.55 -2.79
N ILE A 30 9.84 7.06 -2.68
CA ILE A 30 10.96 7.86 -2.16
C ILE A 30 11.18 9.13 -3.01
N VAL A 31 11.08 9.03 -4.35
CA VAL A 31 11.18 10.21 -5.22
C VAL A 31 10.07 11.22 -4.90
N GLN A 32 8.84 10.76 -4.64
CA GLN A 32 7.73 11.65 -4.25
C GLN A 32 7.97 12.35 -2.91
N GLU A 33 8.58 11.67 -1.95
CA GLU A 33 8.95 12.28 -0.65
C GLU A 33 9.88 13.50 -0.85
N PHE A 34 10.85 13.39 -1.75
CA PHE A 34 11.73 14.54 -2.07
C PHE A 34 10.98 15.71 -2.70
N HIS A 35 9.89 15.45 -3.43
CA HIS A 35 9.08 16.54 -4.02
C HIS A 35 8.41 17.43 -2.98
N PHE A 36 8.12 16.94 -1.78
CA PHE A 36 7.61 17.77 -0.69
C PHE A 36 8.58 18.86 -0.26
N GLY A 37 9.89 18.59 -0.32
CA GLY A 37 10.92 19.60 -0.02
C GLY A 37 11.34 20.44 -1.23
N MET A 38 10.93 20.09 -2.44
CA MET A 38 11.32 20.76 -3.69
C MET A 38 10.11 21.42 -4.37
N ASN A 39 9.40 20.67 -5.21
CA ASN A 39 8.33 21.23 -6.04
C ASN A 39 7.11 21.67 -5.23
N TRP A 40 6.88 21.06 -4.07
CA TRP A 40 5.76 21.33 -3.18
C TRP A 40 6.21 21.96 -1.85
N SER A 41 7.33 22.66 -1.85
CA SER A 41 7.90 23.24 -0.63
C SER A 41 6.98 24.24 0.05
N GLU A 42 6.25 25.07 -0.71
CA GLU A 42 5.27 26.01 -0.17
C GLU A 42 4.08 25.31 0.48
N TYR A 43 3.58 24.23 -0.16
CA TYR A 43 2.56 23.38 0.43
C TYR A 43 3.06 22.75 1.73
N SER A 44 4.25 22.19 1.73
CA SER A 44 4.85 21.54 2.91
C SER A 44 5.11 22.54 4.04
N ARG A 45 5.48 23.76 3.71
CA ARG A 45 5.63 24.84 4.68
C ARG A 45 4.29 25.22 5.32
N PHE A 46 3.24 25.30 4.52
CA PHE A 46 1.90 25.67 5.00
C PHE A 46 1.20 24.51 5.75
N MET A 47 1.28 23.29 5.26
CA MET A 47 0.52 22.13 5.72
C MET A 47 1.35 21.11 6.51
N GLY A 48 2.64 21.35 6.71
CA GLY A 48 3.59 20.36 7.23
C GLY A 48 3.23 19.81 8.61
N ASP A 49 2.62 20.61 9.47
CA ASP A 49 2.21 20.17 10.80
C ASP A 49 1.06 19.14 10.75
N ILE A 50 0.12 19.33 9.84
CA ILE A 50 -1.05 18.45 9.68
C ILE A 50 -0.68 17.19 8.87
N PHE A 51 0.09 17.37 7.81
CA PHE A 51 0.46 16.30 6.89
C PHE A 51 1.55 15.38 7.46
N GLY A 52 2.47 15.94 8.25
CA GLY A 52 3.62 15.23 8.79
C GLY A 52 3.25 14.11 9.77
N ALA A 53 2.23 14.30 10.61
CA ALA A 53 1.83 13.29 11.58
C ALA A 53 1.30 11.99 10.92
N PRO A 54 0.34 12.02 9.98
CA PRO A 54 -0.08 10.84 9.22
C PRO A 54 1.07 10.16 8.46
N LEU A 55 1.97 10.92 7.82
CA LEU A 55 3.11 10.35 7.11
C LEU A 55 4.11 9.66 8.05
N ALA A 56 4.39 10.25 9.21
CA ALA A 56 5.25 9.63 10.20
C ALA A 56 4.65 8.32 10.74
N LEU A 57 3.34 8.31 11.01
CA LEU A 57 2.64 7.10 11.44
C LEU A 57 2.56 6.04 10.33
N GLU A 58 2.42 6.44 9.08
CA GLU A 58 2.50 5.55 7.93
C GLU A 58 3.87 4.85 7.90
N ALA A 59 4.95 5.60 7.93
CA ALA A 59 6.30 5.04 7.90
C ALA A 59 6.57 4.09 9.07
N LEU A 60 6.20 4.47 10.30
CA LEU A 60 6.48 3.71 11.50
C LEU A 60 5.58 2.47 11.67
N THR A 61 4.32 2.55 11.29
CA THR A 61 3.35 1.48 11.58
C THR A 61 3.04 0.62 10.36
N ALA A 62 2.94 1.21 9.19
CA ALA A 62 2.55 0.53 7.96
C ALA A 62 3.75 0.07 7.14
N PHE A 63 4.60 0.98 6.68
CA PHE A 63 5.74 0.63 5.84
C PHE A 63 6.75 -0.27 6.55
N PHE A 64 7.02 -0.03 7.84
CA PHE A 64 7.90 -0.90 8.63
C PHE A 64 7.32 -2.32 8.74
N LEU A 65 6.03 -2.46 9.05
CA LEU A 65 5.34 -3.75 9.09
C LEU A 65 5.43 -4.45 7.72
N GLU A 66 5.11 -3.74 6.65
CA GLU A 66 5.11 -4.24 5.29
C GLU A 66 6.48 -4.74 4.85
N SER A 67 7.52 -3.93 5.01
CA SER A 67 8.89 -4.26 4.58
C SER A 67 9.48 -5.43 5.37
N VAL A 68 9.28 -5.47 6.69
CA VAL A 68 9.76 -6.57 7.55
C VAL A 68 9.09 -7.89 7.15
N PHE A 69 7.76 -7.91 7.05
CA PHE A 69 7.05 -9.15 6.73
C PHE A 69 7.18 -9.56 5.26
N LEU A 70 7.43 -8.62 4.35
CA LEU A 70 7.82 -8.95 2.98
C LEU A 70 9.17 -9.69 2.98
N GLY A 71 10.16 -9.21 3.74
CA GLY A 71 11.43 -9.90 3.93
C GLY A 71 11.24 -11.30 4.52
N VAL A 72 10.41 -11.43 5.56
CA VAL A 72 10.05 -12.73 6.17
C VAL A 72 9.39 -13.65 5.15
N TRP A 73 8.50 -13.14 4.30
CA TRP A 73 7.85 -13.94 3.27
C TRP A 73 8.81 -14.40 2.18
N ILE A 74 9.70 -13.53 1.70
CA ILE A 74 10.68 -13.86 0.65
C ILE A 74 11.69 -14.90 1.14
N PHE A 75 12.30 -14.66 2.29
CA PHE A 75 13.39 -15.48 2.81
C PHE A 75 12.93 -16.65 3.70
N GLY A 76 11.66 -16.66 4.07
CA GLY A 76 11.05 -17.70 4.92
C GLY A 76 10.54 -18.93 4.16
N GLU A 77 10.54 -18.91 2.81
CA GLU A 77 10.11 -20.08 2.03
C GLU A 77 11.00 -21.28 2.34
N GLY A 78 10.37 -22.39 2.76
CA GLY A 78 11.09 -23.62 3.17
C GLY A 78 11.71 -23.58 4.57
N ARG A 79 11.78 -22.43 5.23
CA ARG A 79 12.31 -22.25 6.60
C ARG A 79 11.21 -22.12 7.64
N LEU A 80 10.10 -21.48 7.27
CA LEU A 80 8.94 -21.28 8.13
C LEU A 80 7.88 -22.36 7.94
N SER A 81 7.06 -22.57 8.96
CA SER A 81 5.86 -23.38 8.80
C SER A 81 4.92 -22.75 7.77
N LYS A 82 4.13 -23.57 7.05
CA LYS A 82 3.17 -23.09 6.04
C LYS A 82 2.21 -22.02 6.57
N LYS A 83 1.83 -22.11 7.85
CA LYS A 83 0.94 -21.14 8.51
C LYS A 83 1.63 -19.80 8.71
N LEU A 84 2.86 -19.79 9.24
CA LEU A 84 3.62 -18.55 9.46
C LEU A 84 4.01 -17.88 8.16
N HIS A 85 4.38 -18.64 7.14
CA HIS A 85 4.67 -18.11 5.80
C HIS A 85 3.41 -17.50 5.15
N CYS A 86 2.24 -18.10 5.34
CA CYS A 86 0.98 -17.50 4.89
C CYS A 86 0.62 -16.27 5.71
N LEU A 87 0.83 -16.28 7.02
CA LEU A 87 0.57 -15.12 7.88
C LEU A 87 1.44 -13.91 7.48
N SER A 88 2.72 -14.14 7.12
CA SER A 88 3.60 -13.03 6.73
C SER A 88 3.07 -12.25 5.53
N ILE A 89 2.56 -12.89 4.49
CA ILE A 89 2.00 -12.17 3.34
C ILE A 89 0.66 -11.48 3.67
N TRP A 90 -0.12 -12.01 4.61
CA TRP A 90 -1.31 -11.33 5.11
C TRP A 90 -0.95 -10.06 5.90
N LEU A 91 0.15 -10.09 6.65
CA LEU A 91 0.66 -8.90 7.35
C LEU A 91 1.21 -7.85 6.39
N VAL A 92 1.83 -8.27 5.28
CA VAL A 92 2.18 -7.34 4.19
C VAL A 92 0.91 -6.69 3.62
N ALA A 93 -0.11 -7.47 3.28
CA ALA A 93 -1.37 -6.94 2.76
C ALA A 93 -2.07 -5.99 3.77
N PHE A 94 -2.01 -6.31 5.06
CA PHE A 94 -2.53 -5.43 6.10
C PHE A 94 -1.71 -4.13 6.20
N GLY A 95 -0.37 -4.21 6.14
CA GLY A 95 0.51 -3.05 6.12
C GLY A 95 0.20 -2.11 4.95
N SER A 96 0.05 -2.64 3.73
CA SER A 96 -0.32 -1.85 2.55
C SER A 96 -1.67 -1.14 2.70
N ASN A 97 -2.66 -1.81 3.31
CA ASN A 97 -3.96 -1.19 3.59
C ASN A 97 -3.86 -0.12 4.69
N LEU A 98 -3.04 -0.34 5.70
CA LEU A 98 -2.78 0.65 6.75
C LEU A 98 -2.03 1.88 6.20
N SER A 99 -1.08 1.68 5.29
CA SER A 99 -0.39 2.76 4.57
C SER A 99 -1.40 3.60 3.79
N ALA A 100 -2.26 2.96 2.99
CA ALA A 100 -3.34 3.66 2.27
C ALA A 100 -4.24 4.46 3.21
N PHE A 101 -4.56 3.94 4.39
CA PHE A 101 -5.37 4.65 5.39
C PHE A 101 -4.69 5.95 5.84
N TRP A 102 -3.42 5.91 6.25
CA TRP A 102 -2.71 7.12 6.71
C TRP A 102 -2.56 8.19 5.63
N ILE A 103 -2.25 7.79 4.40
CA ILE A 103 -2.17 8.72 3.27
C ILE A 103 -3.53 9.35 2.99
N LEU A 104 -4.61 8.59 3.10
CA LEU A 104 -5.96 9.11 2.88
C LEU A 104 -6.48 9.97 4.03
N VAL A 105 -6.00 9.78 5.25
CA VAL A 105 -6.23 10.74 6.35
C VAL A 105 -5.67 12.12 5.97
N ALA A 106 -4.43 12.17 5.51
CA ALA A 106 -3.82 13.41 5.04
C ALA A 106 -4.57 14.01 3.82
N ASN A 107 -4.93 13.17 2.84
CA ASN A 107 -5.66 13.61 1.65
C ASN A 107 -7.07 14.11 1.97
N SER A 108 -7.76 13.48 2.92
CA SER A 108 -9.10 13.88 3.34
C SER A 108 -9.14 15.26 3.96
N PHE A 109 -8.07 15.66 4.65
CA PHE A 109 -7.95 17.02 5.16
C PHE A 109 -7.98 18.06 4.03
N MET A 110 -7.35 17.79 2.90
CA MET A 110 -7.37 18.71 1.75
C MET A 110 -8.78 18.89 1.17
N GLN A 111 -9.63 17.89 1.26
CA GLN A 111 -11.02 17.95 0.79
C GLN A 111 -11.97 18.55 1.82
N HIS A 112 -11.75 18.27 3.09
CA HIS A 112 -12.56 18.73 4.21
C HIS A 112 -11.66 19.05 5.41
N PRO A 113 -11.16 20.30 5.51
CA PRO A 113 -10.25 20.70 6.58
C PRO A 113 -10.94 20.70 7.94
N VAL A 114 -10.39 19.94 8.90
CA VAL A 114 -10.88 19.83 10.27
C VAL A 114 -9.71 19.74 11.26
N GLY A 115 -9.94 20.13 12.51
CA GLY A 115 -8.97 19.97 13.60
C GLY A 115 -7.70 20.81 13.44
N TYR A 116 -7.81 22.02 12.87
CA TYR A 116 -6.69 22.92 12.65
C TYR A 116 -7.00 24.37 12.99
N THR A 117 -5.97 25.18 13.12
CA THR A 117 -6.05 26.63 13.20
C THR A 117 -4.99 27.26 12.29
N ILE A 118 -5.22 28.50 11.86
CA ILE A 118 -4.20 29.25 11.14
C ILE A 118 -3.41 30.09 12.14
N ALA A 119 -2.13 29.77 12.29
CA ALA A 119 -1.20 30.51 13.14
C ALA A 119 0.12 30.71 12.40
N ASN A 120 0.75 31.85 12.58
CA ASN A 120 2.07 32.17 11.97
C ASN A 120 2.13 31.98 10.45
N GLY A 121 1.01 32.18 9.75
CA GLY A 121 0.91 32.02 8.30
C GLY A 121 0.95 30.57 7.80
N ARG A 122 0.65 29.60 8.68
CA ARG A 122 0.54 28.17 8.36
C ARG A 122 -0.64 27.51 9.07
N ALA A 123 -1.05 26.35 8.59
CA ALA A 123 -2.04 25.53 9.26
C ALA A 123 -1.35 24.71 10.36
N GLU A 124 -1.80 24.89 11.59
CA GLU A 124 -1.30 24.14 12.76
C GLU A 124 -2.38 23.17 13.24
N MET A 125 -2.00 21.93 13.52
CA MET A 125 -2.93 20.90 13.97
C MET A 125 -3.35 21.14 15.43
N THR A 126 -4.65 21.19 15.68
CA THR A 126 -5.22 21.35 17.02
C THR A 126 -5.92 20.11 17.52
N ASP A 127 -6.40 19.24 16.63
CA ASP A 127 -7.12 18.01 16.99
C ASP A 127 -6.80 16.88 16.00
N PHE A 128 -5.89 16.01 16.42
CA PHE A 128 -5.50 14.82 15.64
C PHE A 128 -6.65 13.82 15.49
N LEU A 129 -7.52 13.68 16.50
CA LEU A 129 -8.63 12.74 16.41
C LEU A 129 -9.65 13.18 15.36
N ALA A 130 -9.96 14.49 15.30
CA ALA A 130 -10.81 15.04 14.26
C ALA A 130 -10.23 14.80 12.86
N LEU A 131 -8.90 14.86 12.69
CA LEU A 131 -8.24 14.56 11.45
C LEU A 131 -8.44 13.09 11.04
N VAL A 132 -8.18 12.15 11.95
CA VAL A 132 -8.27 10.70 11.68
C VAL A 132 -9.73 10.25 11.48
N THR A 133 -10.68 10.85 12.18
CA THR A 133 -12.11 10.54 12.06
C THR A 133 -12.85 11.40 11.03
N ASN A 134 -12.13 12.09 10.18
CA ASN A 134 -12.71 12.88 9.10
C ASN A 134 -13.66 12.01 8.24
N PRO A 135 -14.92 12.40 8.03
CA PRO A 135 -15.91 11.59 7.33
C PRO A 135 -15.51 11.26 5.87
N TYR A 136 -14.67 12.08 5.25
CA TYR A 136 -14.17 11.83 3.90
C TYR A 136 -13.20 10.66 3.83
N VAL A 137 -12.48 10.33 4.92
CA VAL A 137 -11.54 9.19 4.98
C VAL A 137 -12.24 7.88 4.61
N VAL A 138 -13.43 7.62 5.14
CA VAL A 138 -14.15 6.35 4.91
C VAL A 138 -14.47 6.15 3.44
N GLY A 139 -15.03 7.17 2.79
CA GLY A 139 -15.39 7.11 1.37
C GLY A 139 -14.17 6.96 0.46
N GLN A 140 -13.13 7.75 0.71
CA GLN A 140 -11.89 7.71 -0.05
C GLN A 140 -11.15 6.37 0.15
N TYR A 141 -11.09 5.86 1.37
CA TYR A 141 -10.45 4.59 1.68
C TYR A 141 -11.17 3.42 0.98
N ALA A 142 -12.48 3.33 1.11
CA ALA A 142 -13.27 2.30 0.44
C ALA A 142 -13.09 2.35 -1.07
N HIS A 143 -13.14 3.54 -1.69
CA HIS A 143 -12.93 3.71 -3.12
C HIS A 143 -11.53 3.27 -3.55
N THR A 144 -10.50 3.71 -2.84
CA THR A 144 -9.10 3.40 -3.18
C THR A 144 -8.81 1.91 -3.06
N VAL A 145 -9.22 1.26 -1.96
CA VAL A 145 -8.99 -0.17 -1.75
C VAL A 145 -9.74 -1.01 -2.78
N LEU A 146 -11.01 -0.70 -3.06
CA LEU A 146 -11.79 -1.42 -4.05
C LEU A 146 -11.23 -1.23 -5.46
N SER A 147 -10.82 -0.02 -5.82
CA SER A 147 -10.16 0.25 -7.10
C SER A 147 -8.86 -0.53 -7.24
N GLY A 148 -8.06 -0.62 -6.17
CA GLY A 148 -6.85 -1.44 -6.13
C GLY A 148 -7.13 -2.93 -6.36
N ILE A 149 -8.17 -3.47 -5.73
CA ILE A 149 -8.58 -4.87 -5.90
C ILE A 149 -9.02 -5.13 -7.35
N VAL A 150 -9.82 -4.25 -7.93
CA VAL A 150 -10.26 -4.35 -9.33
C VAL A 150 -9.07 -4.31 -10.28
N THR A 151 -8.16 -3.36 -10.08
CA THR A 151 -6.93 -3.22 -10.88
C THR A 151 -6.06 -4.48 -10.81
N ALA A 152 -5.84 -5.01 -9.60
CA ALA A 152 -5.08 -6.23 -9.41
C ALA A 152 -5.76 -7.44 -10.09
N GLY A 153 -7.09 -7.55 -10.00
CA GLY A 153 -7.86 -8.59 -10.69
C GLY A 153 -7.70 -8.50 -12.21
N VAL A 154 -7.80 -7.31 -12.79
CA VAL A 154 -7.62 -7.11 -14.23
C VAL A 154 -6.19 -7.47 -14.67
N ILE A 155 -5.16 -7.11 -13.89
CA ILE A 155 -3.77 -7.49 -14.18
C ILE A 155 -3.61 -9.01 -14.17
N VAL A 156 -4.17 -9.71 -13.18
CA VAL A 156 -4.11 -11.17 -13.11
C VAL A 156 -4.78 -11.81 -14.33
N VAL A 157 -5.96 -11.33 -14.73
CA VAL A 157 -6.67 -11.80 -15.92
C VAL A 157 -5.85 -11.52 -17.19
N ALA A 158 -5.33 -10.31 -17.36
CA ALA A 158 -4.58 -9.92 -18.56
C ALA A 158 -3.30 -10.77 -18.71
N VAL A 159 -2.53 -10.96 -17.63
CA VAL A 159 -1.31 -11.78 -17.63
C VAL A 159 -1.64 -13.25 -17.90
N SER A 160 -2.71 -13.77 -17.31
CA SER A 160 -3.15 -15.14 -17.53
C SER A 160 -3.59 -15.37 -18.98
N ALA A 161 -4.38 -14.46 -19.54
CA ALA A 161 -4.81 -14.49 -20.95
C ALA A 161 -3.60 -14.46 -21.90
N TYR A 162 -2.63 -13.55 -21.67
CA TYR A 162 -1.41 -13.49 -22.46
C TYR A 162 -0.63 -14.82 -22.43
N ARG A 163 -0.50 -15.45 -21.28
CA ARG A 163 0.18 -16.75 -21.14
C ARG A 163 -0.56 -17.87 -21.87
N LEU A 164 -1.89 -17.89 -21.81
CA LEU A 164 -2.72 -18.85 -22.50
C LEU A 164 -2.59 -18.71 -24.04
N LEU A 165 -2.69 -17.47 -24.56
CA LEU A 165 -2.55 -17.18 -25.98
C LEU A 165 -1.15 -17.55 -26.50
N SER A 166 -0.11 -17.36 -25.68
CA SER A 166 1.27 -17.73 -26.02
C SER A 166 1.57 -19.22 -25.89
N GLY A 167 0.59 -20.05 -25.50
CA GLY A 167 0.77 -21.49 -25.30
C GLY A 167 1.69 -21.87 -24.13
N GLN A 168 2.02 -20.91 -23.24
CA GLN A 168 2.96 -21.14 -22.15
C GLN A 168 2.23 -21.54 -20.85
N ASN A 169 2.60 -22.69 -20.30
CA ASN A 169 2.07 -23.18 -19.02
C ASN A 169 0.52 -23.22 -18.96
N VAL A 170 -0.12 -23.60 -20.05
CA VAL A 170 -1.58 -23.59 -20.23
C VAL A 170 -2.33 -24.24 -19.05
N GLU A 171 -1.85 -25.38 -18.56
CA GLU A 171 -2.47 -26.08 -17.41
C GLU A 171 -2.43 -25.26 -16.10
N THR A 172 -1.47 -24.34 -15.98
CA THR A 172 -1.33 -23.50 -14.79
C THR A 172 -2.27 -22.29 -14.85
N PHE A 173 -2.50 -21.75 -16.04
CA PHE A 173 -3.26 -20.50 -16.20
C PHE A 173 -4.73 -20.71 -16.61
N LYS A 174 -5.17 -21.95 -16.83
CA LYS A 174 -6.59 -22.29 -17.03
C LYS A 174 -7.42 -22.32 -15.74
N THR A 175 -6.76 -22.30 -14.58
CA THR A 175 -7.40 -22.39 -13.26
C THR A 175 -7.87 -21.02 -12.81
#